data_54f98ae4ceee2e75fc68fa181cacda18
#
_entry.id   54f98ae4ceee2e75fc68fa181cacda18
#
_cell.length_a   1.000
_cell.length_b   1.000
_cell.length_c   1.000
_cell.angle_alpha   90.00
_cell.angle_beta   90.00
_cell.angle_gamma   90.00
#
_symmetry.space_group_name_H-M   'P 1'
#
loop_
_entity.id
_entity.type
_entity.pdbx_description
1 polymer ?
#
loop_
_entity_poly.entity_id
_entity_poly.type
_entity_poly.pdbx_seq_one_letter_code
_entity_poly.pdbx_strand_id
1 'polypeptide(L)'
;MLFWNRGIETMNQRMNIYITTGKRNLKYAYVAIKSLFQNNCNSEIYLYIVSEDLTDEDIKWELKLAEEYGHHIIILRFDEKSASKYIQLEEEDHWPIGTMSSYWLFHELLPEDVDRIMVIESDTVIIGDLSDLYATDFEGNYVICPGAEHKPVNHRNFMKELQGETITFVLSMYDVKKIREDFTLEEILAADEKIKRISGKSQMEFAFGLLFKGKVKYFPGKESCIDENERYVQELGYDYLIESEKTAKIIHFSSYSDYSKPWNPVFLVPGYKIWWDYAQGSPYYKEYFEQQWHIYNNHREDIEKIEKNVSYRNVLFVTVLFQSCFIFCYHVYHGQFITGGVFALSSLILSVLLAVGIRFCSIKLRKYVNGIRSFYGRA
;
A
#
# COMPACT_ATOMS: atom_id res chain seq x y z
N MET A 1 -1.07 17.70 44.23
CA MET A 1 -0.15 18.76 43.73
C MET A 1 1.26 18.20 43.76
N LEU A 2 1.72 17.57 42.71
CA LEU A 2 3.10 17.12 42.55
C LEU A 2 3.56 17.70 41.21
N PHE A 3 4.27 18.84 41.30
CA PHE A 3 4.98 19.40 40.14
C PHE A 3 6.12 18.46 39.77
N TRP A 4 6.03 17.79 38.64
CA TRP A 4 7.19 17.17 38.04
C TRP A 4 8.03 18.28 37.41
N ASN A 5 9.17 18.56 38.03
CA ASN A 5 10.27 19.27 37.41
C ASN A 5 10.79 18.41 36.26
N ARG A 6 10.35 18.66 35.03
CA ARG A 6 11.08 18.18 33.84
C ARG A 6 12.34 19.04 33.77
N GLY A 7 13.46 18.40 34.09
CA GLY A 7 14.78 18.95 33.80
C GLY A 7 14.89 19.27 32.32
N ILE A 8 15.27 20.50 32.06
CA ILE A 8 15.62 21.02 30.74
C ILE A 8 16.92 20.33 30.33
N GLU A 9 16.92 19.71 29.17
CA GLU A 9 17.99 19.48 28.18
C GLU A 9 17.90 18.14 27.50
N THR A 10 16.88 18.01 26.64
CA THR A 10 17.10 17.29 25.40
C THR A 10 16.67 18.25 24.28
N MET A 11 17.65 18.77 23.52
CA MET A 11 17.32 19.47 22.28
C MET A 11 16.48 18.49 21.46
N ASN A 12 15.21 18.83 21.26
CA ASN A 12 14.33 18.02 20.40
C ASN A 12 15.02 17.93 19.04
N GLN A 13 15.32 16.73 18.61
CA GLN A 13 15.90 16.52 17.29
C GLN A 13 14.91 17.01 16.23
N ARG A 14 15.35 17.98 15.40
CA ARG A 14 14.56 18.39 14.23
C ARG A 14 14.50 17.24 13.23
N MET A 15 13.30 16.83 12.84
CA MET A 15 13.07 15.85 11.80
C MET A 15 12.27 16.47 10.65
N ASN A 16 12.86 16.52 9.46
CA ASN A 16 12.17 16.94 8.25
C ASN A 16 11.55 15.70 7.61
N ILE A 17 10.25 15.68 7.52
CA ILE A 17 9.46 14.56 6.96
C ILE A 17 8.70 15.07 5.74
N TYR A 18 8.62 14.25 4.71
CA TYR A 18 7.92 14.55 3.46
C TYR A 18 6.80 13.55 3.22
N ILE A 19 5.64 14.05 2.80
CA ILE A 19 4.49 13.27 2.37
C ILE A 19 3.83 13.92 1.16
N THR A 20 3.34 13.11 0.22
CA THR A 20 2.48 13.58 -0.86
C THR A 20 1.03 13.21 -0.60
N THR A 21 0.13 14.17 -0.73
CA THR A 21 -1.31 13.92 -0.67
C THR A 21 -2.09 15.04 -1.35
N GLY A 22 -3.25 14.73 -1.92
CA GLY A 22 -4.21 15.70 -2.44
C GLY A 22 -5.52 15.63 -1.66
N LYS A 23 -6.48 16.53 -1.98
CA LYS A 23 -7.80 16.60 -1.30
C LYS A 23 -8.49 15.27 -1.15
N ARG A 24 -8.45 14.45 -2.19
CA ARG A 24 -9.10 13.13 -2.21
C ARG A 24 -8.57 12.20 -1.12
N ASN A 25 -7.26 12.23 -0.86
CA ASN A 25 -6.57 11.28 0.02
C ASN A 25 -6.22 11.89 1.38
N LEU A 26 -6.44 13.20 1.58
CA LEU A 26 -6.09 13.92 2.80
C LEU A 26 -6.63 13.26 4.07
N LYS A 27 -7.87 12.82 4.03
CA LYS A 27 -8.50 12.11 5.15
C LYS A 27 -7.74 10.86 5.57
N TYR A 28 -7.15 10.12 4.63
CA TYR A 28 -6.34 8.93 4.94
C TYR A 28 -4.95 9.33 5.43
N ALA A 29 -4.34 10.36 4.81
CA ALA A 29 -3.10 10.94 5.26
C ALA A 29 -3.17 11.46 6.70
N TYR A 30 -4.36 11.93 7.15
CA TYR A 30 -4.57 12.34 8.55
C TYR A 30 -4.19 11.25 9.54
N VAL A 31 -4.48 9.97 9.26
CA VAL A 31 -4.14 8.86 10.14
C VAL A 31 -2.62 8.64 10.18
N ALA A 32 -1.96 8.72 9.02
CA ALA A 32 -0.49 8.68 8.94
C ALA A 32 0.15 9.82 9.74
N ILE A 33 -0.33 11.06 9.56
CA ILE A 33 0.16 12.25 10.25
C ILE A 33 -0.08 12.14 11.76
N LYS A 34 -1.28 11.73 12.18
CA LYS A 34 -1.60 11.53 13.60
C LYS A 34 -0.69 10.50 14.25
N SER A 35 -0.51 9.34 13.61
CA SER A 35 0.37 8.30 14.13
C SER A 35 1.83 8.74 14.17
N LEU A 36 2.29 9.51 13.17
CA LEU A 36 3.62 10.10 13.16
C LEU A 36 3.83 11.03 14.38
N PHE A 37 2.93 11.97 14.61
CA PHE A 37 3.05 12.94 15.68
C PHE A 37 2.94 12.30 17.07
N GLN A 38 2.03 11.34 17.24
CA GLN A 38 1.85 10.64 18.52
C GLN A 38 3.07 9.82 18.94
N ASN A 39 3.76 9.19 18.00
CA ASN A 39 4.88 8.30 18.29
C ASN A 39 6.25 9.01 18.30
N ASN A 40 6.30 10.31 17.95
CA ASN A 40 7.55 11.07 17.86
C ASN A 40 7.50 12.38 18.67
N CYS A 41 6.78 12.39 19.79
CA CYS A 41 6.59 13.59 20.63
C CYS A 41 7.87 14.12 21.30
N ASN A 42 8.96 13.37 21.25
CA ASN A 42 10.27 13.81 21.76
C ASN A 42 11.14 14.49 20.67
N SER A 43 10.65 14.58 19.46
CA SER A 43 11.30 15.24 18.31
C SER A 43 10.49 16.45 17.89
N GLU A 44 11.11 17.39 17.18
CA GLU A 44 10.42 18.51 16.55
C GLU A 44 10.27 18.20 15.05
N ILE A 45 9.03 17.87 14.61
CA ILE A 45 8.77 17.47 13.24
C ILE A 45 8.38 18.68 12.40
N TYR A 46 9.05 18.82 11.25
CA TYR A 46 8.68 19.68 10.15
C TYR A 46 8.14 18.79 9.02
N LEU A 47 6.80 18.70 8.92
CA LEU A 47 6.13 17.90 7.92
C LEU A 47 5.87 18.72 6.67
N TYR A 48 6.55 18.38 5.59
CA TYR A 48 6.36 18.97 4.26
C TYR A 48 5.31 18.14 3.50
N ILE A 49 4.16 18.76 3.23
CA ILE A 49 3.09 18.15 2.44
C ILE A 49 3.15 18.71 1.03
N VAL A 50 3.52 17.88 0.05
CA VAL A 50 3.45 18.29 -1.35
C VAL A 50 2.07 17.99 -1.92
N SER A 51 1.48 19.02 -2.52
CA SER A 51 0.15 18.92 -3.10
C SER A 51 -0.05 19.93 -4.24
N GLU A 52 -0.90 19.55 -5.19
CA GLU A 52 -1.36 20.42 -6.27
C GLU A 52 -2.64 21.21 -5.89
N ASP A 53 -3.50 20.64 -5.04
CA ASP A 53 -4.87 21.08 -4.86
C ASP A 53 -5.26 21.46 -3.42
N LEU A 54 -4.40 21.20 -2.40
CA LEU A 54 -4.68 21.53 -1.00
C LEU A 54 -4.57 23.05 -0.74
N THR A 55 -5.47 23.55 0.09
CA THR A 55 -5.45 24.90 0.67
C THR A 55 -5.29 24.81 2.18
N ASP A 56 -4.99 25.93 2.84
CA ASP A 56 -4.87 25.98 4.31
C ASP A 56 -6.21 25.62 5.00
N GLU A 57 -7.34 25.93 4.35
CA GLU A 57 -8.66 25.54 4.87
C GLU A 57 -8.88 24.01 4.78
N ASP A 58 -8.36 23.37 3.73
CA ASP A 58 -8.45 21.92 3.58
C ASP A 58 -7.72 21.18 4.70
N ILE A 59 -6.52 21.68 5.11
CA ILE A 59 -5.66 21.06 6.12
C ILE A 59 -5.85 21.58 7.54
N LYS A 60 -6.93 22.26 7.82
CA LYS A 60 -7.18 22.86 9.15
C LYS A 60 -7.12 21.86 10.31
N TRP A 61 -7.50 20.63 10.08
CA TRP A 61 -7.47 19.58 11.10
C TRP A 61 -6.06 19.04 11.33
N GLU A 62 -5.27 18.95 10.28
CA GLU A 62 -3.87 18.58 10.32
C GLU A 62 -3.04 19.67 11.01
N LEU A 63 -3.31 20.95 10.73
CA LEU A 63 -2.69 22.09 11.41
C LEU A 63 -3.01 22.09 12.92
N LYS A 64 -4.28 21.85 13.27
CA LYS A 64 -4.66 21.72 14.68
C LYS A 64 -3.96 20.56 15.37
N LEU A 65 -3.81 19.44 14.69
CA LEU A 65 -3.08 18.28 15.20
C LEU A 65 -1.59 18.60 15.39
N ALA A 66 -0.97 19.32 14.46
CA ALA A 66 0.42 19.75 14.58
C ALA A 66 0.63 20.68 15.79
N GLU A 67 -0.28 21.62 16.01
CA GLU A 67 -0.28 22.51 17.17
C GLU A 67 -0.41 21.71 18.49
N GLU A 68 -1.31 20.72 18.54
CA GLU A 68 -1.52 19.88 19.72
C GLU A 68 -0.28 19.11 20.14
N TYR A 69 0.52 18.64 19.18
CA TYR A 69 1.76 17.88 19.43
C TYR A 69 3.03 18.72 19.40
N GLY A 70 2.95 20.02 19.10
CA GLY A 70 4.10 20.91 19.02
C GLY A 70 4.97 20.68 17.78
N HIS A 71 4.35 20.30 16.66
CA HIS A 71 4.98 20.06 15.37
C HIS A 71 4.57 21.10 14.33
N HIS A 72 5.19 21.05 13.15
CA HIS A 72 4.97 22.02 12.08
C HIS A 72 4.53 21.33 10.80
N ILE A 73 3.57 21.96 10.07
CA ILE A 73 3.17 21.53 8.73
C ILE A 73 3.44 22.67 7.75
N ILE A 74 4.07 22.33 6.64
CA ILE A 74 4.43 23.22 5.55
C ILE A 74 3.88 22.64 4.24
N ILE A 75 3.00 23.39 3.55
CA ILE A 75 2.52 22.98 2.23
C ILE A 75 3.51 23.44 1.18
N LEU A 76 4.03 22.48 0.42
CA LEU A 76 4.81 22.72 -0.78
C LEU A 76 3.91 22.53 -1.99
N ARG A 77 3.69 23.59 -2.74
CA ARG A 77 2.79 23.56 -3.89
C ARG A 77 3.55 23.11 -5.13
N PHE A 78 2.99 22.11 -5.78
CA PHE A 78 3.50 21.59 -7.04
C PHE A 78 2.34 21.43 -8.00
N ASP A 79 2.30 22.22 -9.04
CA ASP A 79 1.23 22.26 -10.03
C ASP A 79 1.66 21.64 -11.37
N GLU A 80 0.66 21.33 -12.22
CA GLU A 80 0.87 20.77 -13.55
C GLU A 80 1.71 21.70 -14.45
N LYS A 81 1.62 23.02 -14.25
CA LYS A 81 2.39 24.00 -15.01
C LYS A 81 3.89 23.92 -14.68
N SER A 82 4.22 23.68 -13.41
CA SER A 82 5.60 23.46 -12.99
C SER A 82 6.13 22.13 -13.56
N ALA A 83 5.32 21.08 -13.54
CA ALA A 83 5.67 19.79 -14.12
C ALA A 83 5.81 19.84 -15.65
N SER A 84 4.87 20.46 -16.35
CA SER A 84 4.83 20.51 -17.82
C SER A 84 6.00 21.28 -18.47
N LYS A 85 6.69 22.09 -17.68
CA LYS A 85 7.92 22.78 -18.12
C LYS A 85 9.05 21.80 -18.49
N TYR A 86 9.04 20.60 -17.89
CA TYR A 86 10.11 19.61 -17.99
C TYR A 86 9.67 18.27 -18.58
N ILE A 87 8.40 17.92 -18.48
CA ILE A 87 7.85 16.63 -18.92
C ILE A 87 6.61 16.90 -19.76
N GLN A 88 6.50 16.28 -20.95
CA GLN A 88 5.23 16.11 -21.61
C GLN A 88 4.45 15.04 -20.83
N LEU A 89 3.52 15.47 -19.98
CA LEU A 89 2.61 14.60 -19.28
C LEU A 89 1.66 14.00 -20.33
N GLU A 90 1.82 12.71 -20.61
CA GLU A 90 0.85 11.97 -21.42
C GLU A 90 -0.36 11.65 -20.56
N GLU A 91 -1.58 11.77 -21.09
CA GLU A 91 -2.85 11.49 -20.39
C GLU A 91 -2.93 10.07 -19.78
N GLU A 92 -2.02 9.17 -20.17
CA GLU A 92 -1.94 7.78 -19.70
C GLU A 92 -1.06 7.59 -18.44
N ASP A 93 -0.33 8.60 -17.99
CA ASP A 93 0.45 8.52 -16.76
C ASP A 93 -0.48 8.61 -15.55
N HIS A 94 -0.98 7.46 -15.10
CA HIS A 94 -1.95 7.31 -14.02
C HIS A 94 -1.45 7.66 -12.60
N TRP A 95 -0.22 8.15 -12.48
CA TRP A 95 0.31 8.58 -11.18
C TRP A 95 -0.15 10.00 -10.86
N PRO A 96 -0.64 10.26 -9.62
CA PRO A 96 -0.93 11.62 -9.21
C PRO A 96 0.31 12.51 -9.40
N ILE A 97 0.13 13.73 -9.92
CA ILE A 97 1.19 14.73 -10.10
C ILE A 97 2.01 14.88 -8.81
N GLY A 98 1.34 14.80 -7.64
CA GLY A 98 2.00 14.80 -6.35
C GLY A 98 3.09 13.73 -6.19
N THR A 99 2.90 12.52 -6.71
CA THR A 99 3.92 11.46 -6.65
C THR A 99 5.11 11.80 -7.55
N MET A 100 4.85 12.37 -8.73
CA MET A 100 5.90 12.83 -9.64
C MET A 100 6.72 14.00 -9.07
N SER A 101 6.13 14.79 -8.17
CA SER A 101 6.80 15.93 -7.52
C SER A 101 8.11 15.55 -6.81
N SER A 102 8.30 14.27 -6.50
CA SER A 102 9.51 13.77 -5.85
C SER A 102 10.78 14.01 -6.68
N TYR A 103 10.67 14.12 -8.02
CA TYR A 103 11.81 14.48 -8.86
C TYR A 103 12.28 15.93 -8.65
N TRP A 104 11.34 16.84 -8.36
CA TRP A 104 11.63 18.26 -8.06
C TRP A 104 11.93 18.51 -6.59
N LEU A 105 11.70 17.51 -5.73
CA LEU A 105 11.75 17.65 -4.28
C LEU A 105 13.04 18.32 -3.81
N PHE A 106 14.17 17.82 -4.27
CA PHE A 106 15.48 18.25 -3.77
C PHE A 106 15.86 19.66 -4.21
N HIS A 107 15.58 20.04 -5.47
CA HIS A 107 16.10 21.27 -6.07
C HIS A 107 15.11 22.44 -6.02
N GLU A 108 13.82 22.18 -6.18
CA GLU A 108 12.82 23.25 -6.36
C GLU A 108 11.81 23.33 -5.22
N LEU A 109 11.52 22.25 -4.50
CA LEU A 109 10.45 22.25 -3.53
C LEU A 109 10.92 22.44 -2.09
N LEU A 110 11.98 21.77 -1.69
CA LEU A 110 12.48 21.89 -0.31
C LEU A 110 13.24 23.18 -0.08
N PRO A 111 13.07 23.84 1.09
CA PRO A 111 13.90 24.96 1.51
C PRO A 111 15.40 24.64 1.46
N GLU A 112 16.22 25.67 1.24
CA GLU A 112 17.68 25.52 1.13
C GLU A 112 18.35 24.97 2.38
N ASP A 113 17.77 25.25 3.55
CA ASP A 113 18.26 24.80 4.86
C ASP A 113 17.90 23.34 5.20
N VAL A 114 17.20 22.64 4.32
CA VAL A 114 16.87 21.22 4.48
C VAL A 114 17.96 20.37 3.87
N ASP A 115 18.87 19.88 4.71
CA ASP A 115 19.98 19.01 4.30
C ASP A 115 19.62 17.52 4.27
N ARG A 116 18.55 17.12 4.98
CA ARG A 116 18.09 15.75 5.15
C ARG A 116 16.58 15.71 5.20
N ILE A 117 15.99 14.70 4.55
CA ILE A 117 14.54 14.49 4.58
C ILE A 117 14.22 12.99 4.62
N MET A 118 13.21 12.62 5.41
CA MET A 118 12.63 11.28 5.41
C MET A 118 11.29 11.30 4.69
N VAL A 119 11.04 10.32 3.85
CA VAL A 119 9.81 10.18 3.07
C VAL A 119 8.90 9.16 3.73
N ILE A 120 7.65 9.52 3.93
CA ILE A 120 6.56 8.60 4.30
C ILE A 120 5.44 8.69 3.28
N GLU A 121 4.57 7.69 3.23
CA GLU A 121 3.41 7.68 2.35
C GLU A 121 2.10 7.83 3.12
N SER A 122 1.07 8.34 2.45
CA SER A 122 -0.24 8.64 3.07
C SER A 122 -1.02 7.39 3.52
N ASP A 123 -0.63 6.23 3.04
CA ASP A 123 -1.20 4.92 3.35
C ASP A 123 -0.33 4.12 4.33
N THR A 124 0.30 4.83 5.26
CA THR A 124 1.11 4.25 6.34
C THR A 124 0.49 4.49 7.71
N VAL A 125 0.92 3.70 8.68
CA VAL A 125 0.77 3.99 10.12
C VAL A 125 2.14 3.89 10.78
N ILE A 126 2.54 4.96 11.44
CA ILE A 126 3.78 4.99 12.21
C ILE A 126 3.46 4.44 13.60
N ILE A 127 4.11 3.34 14.00
CA ILE A 127 3.86 2.63 15.25
C ILE A 127 5.04 2.69 16.23
N GLY A 128 6.13 3.35 15.84
CA GLY A 128 7.31 3.52 16.68
C GLY A 128 7.99 4.87 16.47
N ASP A 129 8.89 5.20 17.40
CA ASP A 129 9.73 6.39 17.30
C ASP A 129 10.73 6.27 16.15
N LEU A 130 10.79 7.29 15.29
CA LEU A 130 11.64 7.31 14.09
C LEU A 130 12.97 8.03 14.31
N SER A 131 13.21 8.61 15.48
CA SER A 131 14.39 9.45 15.75
C SER A 131 15.71 8.73 15.51
N ASP A 132 15.83 7.46 15.93
CA ASP A 132 17.04 6.66 15.72
C ASP A 132 17.29 6.39 14.23
N LEU A 133 16.23 6.09 13.47
CA LEU A 133 16.32 5.91 12.01
C LEU A 133 16.74 7.21 11.35
N TYR A 134 16.11 8.32 11.76
CA TYR A 134 16.42 9.65 11.23
C TYR A 134 17.85 10.11 11.54
N ALA A 135 18.40 9.70 12.68
CA ALA A 135 19.78 10.01 13.08
C ALA A 135 20.84 9.15 12.34
N THR A 136 20.43 8.13 11.62
CA THR A 136 21.38 7.23 10.92
C THR A 136 22.29 8.01 9.98
N ASP A 137 23.60 7.77 10.05
CA ASP A 137 24.59 8.40 9.18
C ASP A 137 24.51 7.81 7.77
N PHE A 138 24.53 8.69 6.76
CA PHE A 138 24.54 8.29 5.35
C PHE A 138 25.83 7.59 4.90
N GLU A 139 26.94 7.82 5.59
CA GLU A 139 28.26 7.25 5.24
C GLU A 139 28.62 7.52 3.77
N GLY A 140 28.24 8.70 3.28
CA GLY A 140 28.47 9.13 1.88
C GLY A 140 27.52 8.51 0.85
N ASN A 141 26.44 7.85 1.26
CA ASN A 141 25.36 7.41 0.41
C ASN A 141 24.34 8.55 0.19
N TYR A 142 23.56 8.48 -0.89
CA TYR A 142 22.49 9.45 -1.19
C TYR A 142 21.18 9.12 -0.50
N VAL A 143 20.94 7.83 -0.24
CA VAL A 143 19.69 7.35 0.34
C VAL A 143 19.95 6.23 1.33
N ILE A 144 19.16 6.22 2.40
CA ILE A 144 19.02 5.09 3.32
C ILE A 144 17.55 4.65 3.25
N CYS A 145 17.28 3.39 2.97
CA CYS A 145 15.91 2.87 2.82
C CYS A 145 15.76 1.47 3.42
N PRO A 146 14.53 0.97 3.58
CA PRO A 146 14.30 -0.43 3.91
C PRO A 146 14.95 -1.38 2.91
N GLY A 147 15.33 -2.58 3.35
CA GLY A 147 16.05 -3.54 2.52
C GLY A 147 15.32 -3.94 1.24
N ALA A 148 16.09 -4.39 0.25
CA ALA A 148 15.57 -4.77 -1.07
C ALA A 148 14.54 -5.91 -1.02
N GLU A 149 14.53 -6.71 0.04
CA GLU A 149 13.57 -7.79 0.29
C GLU A 149 12.12 -7.31 0.42
N HIS A 150 11.89 -6.04 0.76
CA HIS A 150 10.56 -5.41 0.78
C HIS A 150 9.96 -5.22 -0.62
N LYS A 151 10.77 -5.37 -1.67
CA LYS A 151 10.28 -5.25 -3.05
C LYS A 151 10.04 -6.62 -3.69
N PRO A 152 9.05 -6.70 -4.60
CA PRO A 152 8.78 -7.91 -5.38
C PRO A 152 10.00 -8.44 -6.12
N VAL A 153 10.09 -9.76 -6.30
CA VAL A 153 11.21 -10.42 -7.01
C VAL A 153 11.40 -9.87 -8.43
N ASN A 154 10.30 -9.63 -9.15
CA ASN A 154 10.36 -9.05 -10.49
C ASN A 154 10.94 -7.63 -10.49
N HIS A 155 10.60 -6.79 -9.50
CA HIS A 155 11.17 -5.47 -9.31
C HIS A 155 12.69 -5.56 -9.10
N ARG A 156 13.12 -6.42 -8.18
CA ARG A 156 14.56 -6.63 -7.87
C ARG A 156 15.33 -7.16 -9.09
N ASN A 157 14.75 -8.09 -9.83
CA ASN A 157 15.36 -8.61 -11.05
C ASN A 157 15.50 -7.55 -12.13
N PHE A 158 14.47 -6.72 -12.32
CA PHE A 158 14.53 -5.60 -13.28
C PHE A 158 15.66 -4.63 -12.93
N MET A 159 15.78 -4.22 -11.65
CA MET A 159 16.87 -3.35 -11.22
C MET A 159 18.24 -4.00 -11.38
N LYS A 160 18.36 -5.30 -11.12
CA LYS A 160 19.59 -6.04 -11.34
C LYS A 160 19.99 -6.10 -12.81
N GLU A 161 19.04 -6.28 -13.73
CA GLU A 161 19.29 -6.24 -15.18
C GLU A 161 19.78 -4.87 -15.64
N LEU A 162 19.24 -3.79 -15.06
CA LEU A 162 19.69 -2.42 -15.30
C LEU A 162 21.00 -2.08 -14.58
N GLN A 163 21.54 -2.99 -13.80
CA GLN A 163 22.68 -2.75 -12.90
C GLN A 163 22.46 -1.57 -11.95
N GLY A 164 21.22 -1.31 -11.57
CA GLY A 164 20.81 -0.30 -10.58
C GLY A 164 20.57 -0.90 -9.21
N GLU A 165 20.28 -0.04 -8.24
CA GLU A 165 19.95 -0.41 -6.87
C GLU A 165 18.42 -0.52 -6.69
N THR A 166 17.99 -1.39 -5.77
CA THR A 166 16.58 -1.47 -5.40
C THR A 166 16.29 -0.51 -4.26
N ILE A 167 15.52 0.53 -4.52
CA ILE A 167 15.10 1.52 -3.52
C ILE A 167 13.65 1.28 -3.14
N THR A 168 13.34 1.40 -1.86
CA THR A 168 11.98 1.44 -1.33
C THR A 168 11.67 2.89 -0.98
N PHE A 169 10.60 3.46 -1.52
CA PHE A 169 10.31 4.89 -1.35
C PHE A 169 9.80 5.20 0.06
N VAL A 170 8.87 4.40 0.56
CA VAL A 170 8.36 4.56 1.93
C VAL A 170 9.48 4.37 2.95
N LEU A 171 9.54 5.23 3.94
CA LEU A 171 10.60 5.29 4.96
C LEU A 171 12.01 5.49 4.38
N SER A 172 12.13 6.05 3.19
CA SER A 172 13.44 6.42 2.65
C SER A 172 13.92 7.75 3.21
N MET A 173 15.18 7.81 3.55
CA MET A 173 15.85 9.03 4.01
C MET A 173 16.88 9.45 2.99
N TYR A 174 16.85 10.72 2.55
CA TYR A 174 17.70 11.27 1.51
C TYR A 174 18.67 12.31 2.07
N ASP A 175 19.93 12.24 1.64
CA ASP A 175 20.93 13.29 1.85
C ASP A 175 20.70 14.38 0.78
N VAL A 176 19.82 15.34 1.12
CA VAL A 176 19.38 16.41 0.21
C VAL A 176 20.56 17.28 -0.22
N LYS A 177 21.44 17.62 0.74
CA LYS A 177 22.62 18.44 0.47
C LYS A 177 23.52 17.77 -0.58
N LYS A 178 23.87 16.52 -0.33
CA LYS A 178 24.72 15.76 -1.25
C LYS A 178 24.09 15.55 -2.63
N ILE A 179 22.77 15.28 -2.67
CA ILE A 179 22.05 15.15 -3.94
C ILE A 179 22.10 16.48 -4.73
N ARG A 180 21.88 17.61 -4.06
CA ARG A 180 21.96 18.94 -4.70
C ARG A 180 23.37 19.28 -5.22
N GLU A 181 24.41 18.82 -4.51
CA GLU A 181 25.80 19.04 -4.89
C GLU A 181 26.22 18.19 -6.09
N ASP A 182 25.76 16.95 -6.15
CA ASP A 182 26.24 15.93 -7.10
C ASP A 182 25.36 15.76 -8.35
N PHE A 183 24.09 16.19 -8.31
CA PHE A 183 23.14 16.04 -9.43
C PHE A 183 22.39 17.34 -9.71
N THR A 184 22.12 17.58 -10.98
CA THR A 184 21.16 18.60 -11.42
C THR A 184 19.75 18.02 -11.55
N LEU A 185 18.74 18.89 -11.60
CA LEU A 185 17.36 18.46 -11.86
C LEU A 185 17.23 17.74 -13.21
N GLU A 186 17.94 18.23 -14.24
CA GLU A 186 17.94 17.64 -15.58
C GLU A 186 18.49 16.22 -15.58
N GLU A 187 19.51 15.92 -14.79
CA GLU A 187 20.06 14.56 -14.65
C GLU A 187 19.09 13.63 -13.96
N ILE A 188 18.37 14.12 -12.93
CA ILE A 188 17.30 13.35 -12.25
C ILE A 188 16.18 13.01 -13.24
N LEU A 189 15.71 13.99 -14.01
CA LEU A 189 14.65 13.80 -15.01
C LEU A 189 15.11 12.90 -16.17
N ALA A 190 16.37 13.00 -16.58
CA ALA A 190 16.94 12.12 -17.59
C ALA A 190 17.01 10.65 -17.14
N ALA A 191 17.21 10.39 -15.85
CA ALA A 191 17.16 9.03 -15.30
C ALA A 191 15.73 8.45 -15.38
N ASP A 192 14.70 9.25 -15.10
CA ASP A 192 13.30 8.84 -15.25
C ASP A 192 12.94 8.58 -16.71
N GLU A 193 13.31 9.48 -17.62
CA GLU A 193 13.07 9.30 -19.04
C GLU A 193 13.72 8.03 -19.59
N LYS A 194 14.90 7.65 -19.09
CA LYS A 194 15.54 6.38 -19.43
C LYS A 194 14.70 5.19 -18.94
N ILE A 195 14.17 5.25 -17.72
CA ILE A 195 13.29 4.21 -17.19
C ILE A 195 11.99 4.13 -18.00
N LYS A 196 11.37 5.27 -18.32
CA LYS A 196 10.16 5.36 -19.14
C LYS A 196 10.34 4.67 -20.50
N ARG A 197 11.47 4.89 -21.17
CA ARG A 197 11.80 4.21 -22.46
C ARG A 197 11.92 2.71 -22.34
N ILE A 198 12.40 2.19 -21.22
CA ILE A 198 12.64 0.75 -21.03
C ILE A 198 11.37 0.04 -20.52
N SER A 199 10.65 0.64 -19.55
CA SER A 199 9.52 0.04 -18.85
C SER A 199 8.16 0.45 -19.42
N GLY A 200 8.11 1.45 -20.30
CA GLY A 200 6.87 2.03 -20.83
C GLY A 200 6.17 3.02 -19.89
N LYS A 201 6.72 3.29 -18.70
CA LYS A 201 6.14 4.23 -17.73
C LYS A 201 7.20 4.82 -16.81
N SER A 202 6.92 6.02 -16.29
CA SER A 202 7.71 6.64 -15.23
C SER A 202 7.64 5.85 -13.93
N GLN A 203 8.77 5.63 -13.27
CA GLN A 203 8.86 4.94 -11.99
C GLN A 203 10.04 5.48 -11.18
N MET A 204 9.73 6.35 -10.24
CA MET A 204 10.71 7.08 -9.44
C MET A 204 11.71 6.17 -8.70
N GLU A 205 11.24 5.07 -8.10
CA GLU A 205 12.14 4.13 -7.40
C GLU A 205 13.18 3.53 -8.34
N PHE A 206 12.82 3.28 -9.61
CA PHE A 206 13.76 2.78 -10.61
C PHE A 206 14.71 3.88 -11.07
N ALA A 207 14.21 5.09 -11.29
CA ALA A 207 15.03 6.23 -11.71
C ALA A 207 16.10 6.55 -10.65
N PHE A 208 15.72 6.65 -9.38
CA PHE A 208 16.64 6.87 -8.27
C PHE A 208 17.57 5.68 -8.05
N GLY A 209 17.07 4.45 -8.18
CA GLY A 209 17.90 3.25 -8.09
C GLY A 209 18.99 3.19 -9.17
N LEU A 210 18.71 3.75 -10.33
CA LEU A 210 19.70 3.87 -11.42
C LEU A 210 20.68 5.01 -11.16
N LEU A 211 20.16 6.18 -10.71
CA LEU A 211 20.94 7.38 -10.46
C LEU A 211 21.91 7.20 -9.28
N PHE A 212 21.44 6.59 -8.20
CA PHE A 212 22.20 6.42 -6.94
C PHE A 212 23.00 5.11 -6.88
N LYS A 213 23.28 4.51 -8.01
CA LYS A 213 24.02 3.24 -8.10
C LYS A 213 25.29 3.25 -7.24
N GLY A 214 25.43 2.21 -6.37
CA GLY A 214 26.56 2.04 -5.47
C GLY A 214 26.60 3.04 -4.31
N LYS A 215 25.51 3.80 -4.09
CA LYS A 215 25.38 4.82 -3.04
C LYS A 215 24.01 4.73 -2.35
N VAL A 216 23.53 3.51 -2.13
CA VAL A 216 22.33 3.18 -1.38
C VAL A 216 22.74 2.40 -0.14
N LYS A 217 22.30 2.86 1.04
CA LYS A 217 22.44 2.16 2.31
C LYS A 217 21.08 1.62 2.73
N TYR A 218 21.06 0.45 3.31
CA TYR A 218 19.83 -0.13 3.83
C TYR A 218 19.78 -0.02 5.35
N PHE A 219 18.60 0.28 5.90
CA PHE A 219 18.39 0.19 7.34
C PHE A 219 18.67 -1.24 7.82
N PRO A 220 19.26 -1.42 9.00
CA PRO A 220 19.49 -2.75 9.55
C PRO A 220 18.15 -3.42 9.85
N GLY A 221 17.98 -4.64 9.35
CA GLY A 221 16.85 -5.52 9.66
C GLY A 221 15.58 -5.25 8.86
N LYS A 222 14.70 -6.25 8.86
CA LYS A 222 13.34 -6.20 8.29
C LYS A 222 12.39 -5.33 9.15
N GLU A 223 12.91 -4.76 10.22
CA GLU A 223 12.15 -4.26 11.37
C GLU A 223 11.73 -2.81 11.22
N SER A 224 12.25 -2.07 10.24
CA SER A 224 11.93 -0.65 10.12
C SER A 224 10.57 -0.40 9.47
N CYS A 225 10.22 -1.18 8.46
CA CYS A 225 8.96 -1.05 7.72
C CYS A 225 8.40 -2.43 7.35
N ILE A 226 7.10 -2.60 7.46
CA ILE A 226 6.38 -3.78 6.99
C ILE A 226 5.42 -3.36 5.90
N ASP A 227 5.47 -4.03 4.76
CA ASP A 227 4.43 -3.93 3.75
C ASP A 227 3.31 -4.92 4.03
N GLU A 228 2.08 -4.41 4.14
CA GLU A 228 0.89 -5.24 4.32
C GLU A 228 -0.06 -5.08 3.15
N ASN A 229 -0.25 -6.16 2.43
CA ASN A 229 -1.23 -6.29 1.36
C ASN A 229 -1.62 -7.75 1.15
N GLU A 230 -2.60 -7.99 0.27
CA GLU A 230 -3.08 -9.34 -0.07
C GLU A 230 -1.95 -10.29 -0.47
N ARG A 231 -1.00 -9.80 -1.24
CA ARG A 231 0.13 -10.60 -1.72
C ARG A 231 1.04 -11.04 -0.58
N TYR A 232 1.43 -10.14 0.31
CA TYR A 232 2.31 -10.49 1.45
C TYR A 232 1.62 -11.44 2.43
N VAL A 233 0.30 -11.29 2.63
CA VAL A 233 -0.48 -12.26 3.40
C VAL A 233 -0.46 -13.64 2.74
N GLN A 234 -0.53 -13.71 1.41
CA GLN A 234 -0.48 -14.99 0.67
C GLN A 234 0.92 -15.61 0.68
N GLU A 235 1.97 -14.80 0.57
CA GLU A 235 3.36 -15.26 0.49
C GLU A 235 3.95 -15.59 1.87
N LEU A 236 3.68 -14.78 2.90
CA LEU A 236 4.32 -14.86 4.21
C LEU A 236 3.39 -15.37 5.32
N GLY A 237 2.08 -15.20 5.16
CA GLY A 237 1.05 -15.58 6.13
C GLY A 237 0.79 -14.51 7.20
N TYR A 238 -0.39 -14.61 7.84
CA TYR A 238 -0.83 -13.67 8.89
C TYR A 238 0.09 -13.67 10.10
N ASP A 239 0.49 -14.84 10.58
CA ASP A 239 1.30 -14.97 11.80
C ASP A 239 2.65 -14.26 11.66
N TYR A 240 3.27 -14.34 10.48
CA TYR A 240 4.52 -13.64 10.19
C TYR A 240 4.35 -12.12 10.26
N LEU A 241 3.29 -11.59 9.64
CA LEU A 241 3.03 -10.15 9.64
C LEU A 241 2.72 -9.65 11.06
N ILE A 242 1.87 -10.34 11.82
CA ILE A 242 1.55 -10.02 13.22
C ILE A 242 2.82 -10.01 14.10
N GLU A 243 3.72 -10.97 13.90
CA GLU A 243 4.98 -10.99 14.65
C GLU A 243 5.89 -9.82 14.25
N SER A 244 5.93 -9.49 12.96
CA SER A 244 6.71 -8.37 12.44
C SER A 244 6.21 -7.01 12.93
N GLU A 245 4.89 -6.83 13.14
CA GLU A 245 4.31 -5.60 13.72
C GLU A 245 4.88 -5.26 15.10
N LYS A 246 5.35 -6.25 15.86
CA LYS A 246 5.89 -6.02 17.22
C LYS A 246 7.21 -5.24 17.22
N THR A 247 7.95 -5.29 16.14
CA THR A 247 9.26 -4.65 16.01
C THR A 247 9.30 -3.54 14.98
N ALA A 248 8.34 -3.50 14.06
CA ALA A 248 8.26 -2.48 13.03
C ALA A 248 8.07 -1.07 13.60
N LYS A 249 8.57 -0.10 12.88
CA LYS A 249 8.35 1.33 13.12
C LYS A 249 7.19 1.88 12.28
N ILE A 250 6.98 1.29 11.12
CA ILE A 250 5.96 1.68 10.14
C ILE A 250 5.28 0.44 9.57
N ILE A 251 3.96 0.50 9.44
CA ILE A 251 3.16 -0.40 8.62
C ILE A 251 2.74 0.37 7.37
N HIS A 252 3.08 -0.16 6.21
CA HIS A 252 2.71 0.40 4.92
C HIS A 252 1.68 -0.50 4.23
N PHE A 253 0.52 0.04 3.95
CA PHE A 253 -0.57 -0.68 3.28
C PHE A 253 -0.38 -0.60 1.76
N SER A 254 0.68 -1.24 1.25
CA SER A 254 1.23 -1.12 -0.10
C SER A 254 0.40 -1.82 -1.17
N SER A 255 -0.88 -1.47 -1.34
CA SER A 255 -1.72 -2.08 -2.36
C SER A 255 -1.84 -1.21 -3.59
N TYR A 256 -1.60 -1.79 -4.78
CA TYR A 256 -1.94 -1.17 -6.07
C TYR A 256 -3.44 -1.18 -6.35
N SER A 257 -4.21 -2.03 -5.66
CA SER A 257 -5.66 -2.02 -5.70
C SER A 257 -6.19 -1.40 -4.41
N ASP A 258 -7.27 -0.65 -4.50
CA ASP A 258 -7.96 -0.13 -3.32
C ASP A 258 -8.48 -1.23 -2.39
N TYR A 259 -8.40 -2.50 -2.80
CA TYR A 259 -8.99 -3.65 -2.09
C TYR A 259 -8.28 -4.07 -0.81
N SER A 260 -7.04 -3.65 -0.59
CA SER A 260 -6.26 -3.97 0.61
C SER A 260 -5.94 -2.76 1.47
N LYS A 261 -6.60 -1.63 1.24
CA LYS A 261 -6.43 -0.45 2.10
C LYS A 261 -7.29 -0.56 3.36
N PRO A 262 -6.84 -0.06 4.52
CA PRO A 262 -7.61 -0.13 5.77
C PRO A 262 -9.00 0.50 5.70
N TRP A 263 -9.16 1.52 4.87
CA TRP A 263 -10.43 2.19 4.63
C TRP A 263 -11.29 1.54 3.54
N ASN A 264 -10.79 0.47 2.91
CA ASN A 264 -11.49 -0.29 1.88
C ASN A 264 -11.25 -1.80 2.07
N PRO A 265 -11.86 -2.42 3.10
CA PRO A 265 -11.50 -3.75 3.57
C PRO A 265 -12.17 -4.85 2.76
N VAL A 266 -11.86 -4.98 1.49
CA VAL A 266 -12.22 -6.18 0.71
C VAL A 266 -11.31 -7.35 1.08
N PHE A 267 -10.05 -7.05 1.42
CA PHE A 267 -9.08 -8.01 1.89
C PHE A 267 -8.45 -7.51 3.20
N LEU A 268 -8.60 -8.30 4.27
CA LEU A 268 -8.06 -7.92 5.58
C LEU A 268 -6.57 -8.25 5.69
N VAL A 269 -5.80 -7.30 6.18
CA VAL A 269 -4.42 -7.48 6.62
C VAL A 269 -4.33 -7.25 8.13
N PRO A 270 -3.30 -7.76 8.84
CA PRO A 270 -3.22 -7.67 10.30
C PRO A 270 -3.29 -6.24 10.83
N GLY A 271 -2.52 -5.32 10.26
CA GLY A 271 -2.41 -3.92 10.68
C GLY A 271 -3.68 -3.08 10.55
N TYR A 272 -4.78 -3.61 10.00
CA TYR A 272 -6.05 -2.87 9.93
C TYR A 272 -6.53 -2.36 11.27
N LYS A 273 -6.46 -3.22 12.29
CA LYS A 273 -6.85 -2.81 13.63
C LYS A 273 -6.05 -1.60 14.11
N ILE A 274 -4.75 -1.62 13.87
CA ILE A 274 -3.84 -0.53 14.27
C ILE A 274 -4.23 0.76 13.54
N TRP A 275 -4.51 0.70 12.24
CA TRP A 275 -4.95 1.88 11.49
C TRP A 275 -6.25 2.45 12.06
N TRP A 276 -7.23 1.59 12.37
CA TRP A 276 -8.51 2.01 12.93
C TRP A 276 -8.39 2.57 14.34
N ASP A 277 -7.46 2.08 15.15
CA ASP A 277 -7.18 2.62 16.47
C ASP A 277 -6.69 4.09 16.36
N TYR A 278 -5.85 4.43 15.36
CA TYR A 278 -5.46 5.81 15.08
C TYR A 278 -6.57 6.63 14.40
N ALA A 279 -7.40 6.01 13.59
CA ALA A 279 -8.53 6.67 12.96
C ALA A 279 -9.60 7.15 13.97
N GLN A 280 -9.71 6.50 15.13
CA GLN A 280 -10.60 6.94 16.21
C GLN A 280 -10.30 8.38 16.64
N GLY A 281 -11.39 9.17 16.82
CA GLY A 281 -11.27 10.58 17.17
C GLY A 281 -10.80 11.49 16.00
N SER A 282 -10.56 10.94 14.81
CA SER A 282 -10.36 11.74 13.60
C SER A 282 -11.61 12.53 13.25
N PRO A 283 -11.49 13.76 12.72
CA PRO A 283 -12.62 14.50 12.17
C PRO A 283 -13.30 13.79 11.00
N TYR A 284 -12.58 12.85 10.36
CA TYR A 284 -13.05 12.06 9.22
C TYR A 284 -13.61 10.68 9.61
N TYR A 285 -13.65 10.35 10.91
CA TYR A 285 -14.03 9.00 11.37
C TYR A 285 -15.39 8.54 10.86
N LYS A 286 -16.38 9.46 10.82
CA LYS A 286 -17.71 9.17 10.29
C LYS A 286 -17.67 8.82 8.81
N GLU A 287 -16.88 9.54 8.02
CA GLU A 287 -16.72 9.26 6.57
C GLU A 287 -16.09 7.90 6.32
N TYR A 288 -15.08 7.52 7.10
CA TYR A 288 -14.46 6.18 6.99
C TYR A 288 -15.48 5.09 7.24
N PHE A 289 -16.31 5.26 8.28
CA PHE A 289 -17.33 4.28 8.63
C PHE A 289 -18.42 4.19 7.56
N GLU A 290 -18.92 5.31 7.04
CA GLU A 290 -19.90 5.34 5.97
C GLU A 290 -19.36 4.71 4.69
N GLN A 291 -18.12 4.98 4.33
CA GLN A 291 -17.46 4.34 3.18
C GLN A 291 -17.38 2.82 3.35
N GLN A 292 -16.97 2.35 4.52
CA GLN A 292 -16.94 0.91 4.81
C GLN A 292 -18.33 0.27 4.75
N TRP A 293 -19.33 0.95 5.27
CA TRP A 293 -20.71 0.48 5.25
C TRP A 293 -21.24 0.32 3.82
N HIS A 294 -20.92 1.28 2.94
CA HIS A 294 -21.28 1.18 1.52
C HIS A 294 -20.57 -0.01 0.83
N ILE A 295 -19.29 -0.16 1.08
CA ILE A 295 -18.52 -1.29 0.52
C ILE A 295 -19.09 -2.62 1.01
N TYR A 296 -19.36 -2.74 2.30
CA TYR A 296 -19.96 -3.94 2.89
C TYR A 296 -21.31 -4.28 2.25
N ASN A 297 -22.19 -3.31 2.11
CA ASN A 297 -23.50 -3.55 1.52
C ASN A 297 -23.42 -3.99 0.05
N ASN A 298 -22.58 -3.34 -0.73
CA ASN A 298 -22.37 -3.71 -2.14
C ASN A 298 -21.80 -5.14 -2.25
N HIS A 299 -20.82 -5.49 -1.43
CA HIS A 299 -20.25 -6.84 -1.43
C HIS A 299 -21.21 -7.89 -0.88
N ARG A 300 -22.08 -7.54 0.09
CA ARG A 300 -23.10 -8.46 0.58
C ARG A 300 -24.06 -8.87 -0.54
N GLU A 301 -24.53 -7.94 -1.35
CA GLU A 301 -25.39 -8.24 -2.49
C GLU A 301 -24.70 -9.14 -3.52
N ASP A 302 -23.43 -8.89 -3.80
CA ASP A 302 -22.64 -9.72 -4.71
C ASP A 302 -22.40 -11.13 -4.14
N ILE A 303 -22.12 -11.26 -2.85
CA ILE A 303 -22.02 -12.55 -2.17
C ILE A 303 -23.33 -13.30 -2.25
N GLU A 304 -24.46 -12.65 -1.98
CA GLU A 304 -25.79 -13.28 -2.09
C GLU A 304 -26.09 -13.73 -3.50
N LYS A 305 -25.72 -12.96 -4.54
CA LYS A 305 -25.85 -13.34 -5.96
C LYS A 305 -24.98 -14.56 -6.27
N ILE A 306 -23.75 -14.60 -5.76
CA ILE A 306 -22.81 -15.71 -5.98
C ILE A 306 -23.29 -16.96 -5.24
N GLU A 307 -23.77 -16.85 -4.00
CA GLU A 307 -24.32 -17.99 -3.25
C GLU A 307 -25.54 -18.59 -3.95
N LYS A 308 -26.42 -17.75 -4.49
CA LYS A 308 -27.55 -18.21 -5.34
C LYS A 308 -27.05 -18.95 -6.59
N ASN A 309 -26.08 -18.40 -7.30
CA ASN A 309 -25.52 -19.02 -8.51
C ASN A 309 -24.86 -20.37 -8.21
N VAL A 310 -24.16 -20.49 -7.06
CA VAL A 310 -23.57 -21.77 -6.61
C VAL A 310 -24.67 -22.77 -6.31
N SER A 311 -25.76 -22.35 -5.67
CA SER A 311 -26.91 -23.21 -5.37
C SER A 311 -27.57 -23.73 -6.66
N TYR A 312 -27.82 -22.86 -7.64
CA TYR A 312 -28.35 -23.28 -8.96
C TYR A 312 -27.43 -24.26 -9.69
N ARG A 313 -26.11 -24.05 -9.65
CA ARG A 313 -25.16 -25.00 -10.25
C ARG A 313 -25.16 -26.34 -9.57
N ASN A 314 -25.31 -26.40 -8.23
CA ASN A 314 -25.41 -27.65 -7.50
C ASN A 314 -26.67 -28.40 -7.88
N VAL A 315 -27.79 -27.72 -8.00
CA VAL A 315 -29.08 -28.33 -8.47
C VAL A 315 -28.92 -28.88 -9.89
N LEU A 316 -28.34 -28.09 -10.79
CA LEU A 316 -28.11 -28.53 -12.18
C LEU A 316 -27.21 -29.77 -12.22
N PHE A 317 -26.14 -29.82 -11.43
CA PHE A 317 -25.22 -30.96 -11.34
C PHE A 317 -25.96 -32.24 -10.92
N VAL A 318 -26.77 -32.15 -9.86
CA VAL A 318 -27.55 -33.28 -9.35
C VAL A 318 -28.55 -33.73 -10.43
N THR A 319 -29.21 -32.81 -11.12
CA THR A 319 -30.16 -33.11 -12.20
C THR A 319 -29.47 -33.84 -13.37
N VAL A 320 -28.30 -33.38 -13.80
CA VAL A 320 -27.52 -34.04 -14.88
C VAL A 320 -27.10 -35.45 -14.45
N LEU A 321 -26.68 -35.64 -13.20
CA LEU A 321 -26.36 -36.96 -12.64
C LEU A 321 -27.56 -37.91 -12.72
N PHE A 322 -28.74 -37.48 -12.27
CA PHE A 322 -29.94 -38.29 -12.32
C PHE A 322 -30.35 -38.66 -13.76
N GLN A 323 -30.30 -37.67 -14.68
CA GLN A 323 -30.58 -37.91 -16.09
C GLN A 323 -29.59 -38.92 -16.71
N SER A 324 -28.31 -38.80 -16.38
CA SER A 324 -27.28 -39.72 -16.86
C SER A 324 -27.49 -41.16 -16.39
N CYS A 325 -27.82 -41.31 -15.09
CA CYS A 325 -28.17 -42.62 -14.53
C CYS A 325 -29.42 -43.22 -15.21
N PHE A 326 -30.45 -42.40 -15.47
CA PHE A 326 -31.68 -42.84 -16.12
C PHE A 326 -31.41 -43.31 -17.54
N ILE A 327 -30.65 -42.55 -18.33
CA ILE A 327 -30.26 -42.91 -19.70
C ILE A 327 -29.46 -44.22 -19.71
N PHE A 328 -28.52 -44.38 -18.78
CA PHE A 328 -27.75 -45.62 -18.64
C PHE A 328 -28.65 -46.82 -18.36
N CYS A 329 -29.54 -46.74 -17.38
CA CYS A 329 -30.47 -47.80 -17.05
C CYS A 329 -31.40 -48.14 -18.23
N TYR A 330 -31.87 -47.15 -18.99
CA TYR A 330 -32.68 -47.34 -20.18
C TYR A 330 -31.95 -48.17 -21.27
N HIS A 331 -30.69 -47.82 -21.57
CA HIS A 331 -29.88 -48.54 -22.57
C HIS A 331 -29.51 -49.95 -22.11
N VAL A 332 -29.24 -50.16 -20.84
CA VAL A 332 -29.00 -51.48 -20.26
C VAL A 332 -30.25 -52.35 -20.37
N TYR A 333 -31.43 -51.79 -20.08
CA TYR A 333 -32.70 -52.50 -20.20
C TYR A 333 -32.99 -52.96 -21.64
N HIS A 334 -32.59 -52.15 -22.64
CA HIS A 334 -32.74 -52.49 -24.05
C HIS A 334 -31.58 -53.29 -24.64
N GLY A 335 -30.69 -53.84 -23.85
CA GLY A 335 -29.57 -54.68 -24.29
C GLY A 335 -28.44 -53.94 -25.00
N GLN A 336 -28.41 -52.60 -24.92
CA GLN A 336 -27.41 -51.74 -25.60
C GLN A 336 -26.26 -51.38 -24.64
N PHE A 337 -25.57 -52.34 -24.08
CA PHE A 337 -24.58 -52.17 -23.04
C PHE A 337 -23.43 -51.23 -23.41
N ILE A 338 -22.90 -51.34 -24.64
CA ILE A 338 -21.73 -50.53 -25.07
C ILE A 338 -22.13 -49.06 -25.20
N THR A 339 -23.28 -48.79 -25.88
CA THR A 339 -23.78 -47.44 -26.08
C THR A 339 -24.12 -46.76 -24.71
N GLY A 340 -24.81 -47.52 -23.84
CA GLY A 340 -25.13 -47.07 -22.51
C GLY A 340 -23.88 -46.77 -21.66
N GLY A 341 -22.85 -47.63 -21.79
CA GLY A 341 -21.57 -47.44 -21.11
C GLY A 341 -20.82 -46.16 -21.54
N VAL A 342 -20.79 -45.91 -22.86
CA VAL A 342 -20.16 -44.71 -23.42
C VAL A 342 -20.90 -43.42 -22.93
N PHE A 343 -22.24 -43.42 -22.99
CA PHE A 343 -23.01 -42.27 -22.49
C PHE A 343 -22.85 -42.05 -20.98
N ALA A 344 -22.87 -43.13 -20.18
CA ALA A 344 -22.67 -43.04 -18.74
C ALA A 344 -21.27 -42.50 -18.38
N LEU A 345 -20.23 -43.00 -19.09
CA LEU A 345 -18.86 -42.56 -18.86
C LEU A 345 -18.67 -41.08 -19.23
N SER A 346 -19.21 -40.65 -20.39
CA SER A 346 -19.11 -39.24 -20.82
C SER A 346 -19.84 -38.31 -19.87
N SER A 347 -21.02 -38.67 -19.38
CA SER A 347 -21.77 -37.91 -18.40
C SER A 347 -21.09 -37.87 -17.03
N LEU A 348 -20.46 -38.98 -16.63
CA LEU A 348 -19.67 -39.01 -15.37
C LEU A 348 -18.47 -38.09 -15.46
N ILE A 349 -17.73 -38.12 -16.57
CA ILE A 349 -16.57 -37.22 -16.79
C ILE A 349 -17.02 -35.75 -16.74
N LEU A 350 -18.08 -35.41 -17.45
CA LEU A 350 -18.63 -34.06 -17.47
C LEU A 350 -19.06 -33.60 -16.07
N SER A 351 -19.71 -34.50 -15.32
CA SER A 351 -20.15 -34.24 -13.94
C SER A 351 -18.99 -34.03 -12.99
N VAL A 352 -17.90 -34.81 -13.14
CA VAL A 352 -16.67 -34.63 -12.32
C VAL A 352 -15.99 -33.29 -12.66
N LEU A 353 -15.88 -32.95 -13.94
CA LEU A 353 -15.28 -31.66 -14.35
C LEU A 353 -16.09 -30.47 -13.82
N LEU A 354 -17.42 -30.54 -13.88
CA LEU A 354 -18.29 -29.53 -13.30
C LEU A 354 -18.14 -29.44 -11.77
N ALA A 355 -18.12 -30.59 -11.08
CA ALA A 355 -17.93 -30.64 -9.62
C ALA A 355 -16.58 -30.07 -9.18
N VAL A 356 -15.49 -30.38 -9.90
CA VAL A 356 -14.15 -29.82 -9.63
C VAL A 356 -14.15 -28.31 -9.85
N GLY A 357 -14.74 -27.83 -10.95
CA GLY A 357 -14.86 -26.39 -11.22
C GLY A 357 -15.66 -25.66 -10.13
N ILE A 358 -16.80 -26.22 -9.70
CA ILE A 358 -17.63 -25.66 -8.62
C ILE A 358 -16.87 -25.65 -7.29
N ARG A 359 -16.14 -26.73 -6.97
CA ARG A 359 -15.38 -26.83 -5.74
C ARG A 359 -14.25 -25.81 -5.69
N PHE A 360 -13.57 -25.59 -6.81
CA PHE A 360 -12.49 -24.60 -6.91
C PHE A 360 -13.02 -23.15 -6.70
N CYS A 361 -14.14 -22.83 -7.36
CA CYS A 361 -14.82 -21.54 -7.17
C CYS A 361 -15.34 -21.38 -5.74
N SER A 362 -15.90 -22.44 -5.14
CA SER A 362 -16.43 -22.41 -3.77
C SER A 362 -15.33 -22.24 -2.71
N ILE A 363 -14.14 -22.81 -2.91
CA ILE A 363 -13.00 -22.65 -2.00
C ILE A 363 -12.49 -21.20 -2.04
N LYS A 364 -12.31 -20.63 -3.25
CA LYS A 364 -11.94 -19.21 -3.40
C LYS A 364 -12.96 -18.30 -2.75
N LEU A 365 -14.22 -18.55 -2.99
CA LEU A 365 -15.32 -17.77 -2.44
C LEU A 365 -15.41 -17.88 -0.91
N ARG A 366 -15.29 -19.09 -0.33
CA ARG A 366 -15.32 -19.29 1.14
C ARG A 366 -14.16 -18.57 1.83
N LYS A 367 -12.96 -18.57 1.24
CA LYS A 367 -11.84 -17.79 1.78
C LYS A 367 -12.18 -16.30 1.81
N TYR A 368 -12.78 -15.79 0.74
CA TYR A 368 -13.22 -14.40 0.62
C TYR A 368 -14.31 -14.06 1.64
N VAL A 369 -15.40 -14.85 1.69
CA VAL A 369 -16.53 -14.66 2.63
C VAL A 369 -16.11 -14.80 4.08
N ASN A 370 -15.23 -15.76 4.40
CA ASN A 370 -14.75 -15.95 5.77
C ASN A 370 -13.85 -14.78 6.21
N GLY A 371 -13.07 -14.19 5.31
CA GLY A 371 -12.34 -12.96 5.57
C GLY A 371 -13.28 -11.82 5.99
N ILE A 372 -14.34 -11.60 5.21
CA ILE A 372 -15.35 -10.57 5.51
C ILE A 372 -16.08 -10.89 6.83
N ARG A 373 -16.55 -12.12 7.05
CA ARG A 373 -17.26 -12.51 8.28
C ARG A 373 -16.41 -12.42 9.55
N SER A 374 -15.11 -12.72 9.45
CA SER A 374 -14.21 -12.62 10.62
C SER A 374 -14.01 -11.18 11.09
N PHE A 375 -14.10 -10.23 10.17
CA PHE A 375 -14.00 -8.81 10.49
C PHE A 375 -15.25 -8.28 11.21
N TYR A 376 -16.43 -8.54 10.63
CA TYR A 376 -17.69 -8.02 11.19
C TYR A 376 -18.21 -8.82 12.38
N GLY A 377 -17.73 -10.03 12.64
CA GLY A 377 -18.10 -10.84 13.80
C GLY A 377 -17.25 -10.57 15.06
N ARG A 378 -16.24 -9.69 14.99
CA ARG A 378 -15.41 -9.29 16.13
C ARG A 378 -15.64 -7.83 16.57
N ALA A 379 -16.49 -7.09 15.85
CA ALA A 379 -16.99 -5.78 16.23
C ALA A 379 -18.32 -5.92 17.00
#